data_1058cbc50e560eb77c584a1563a3dc5d
#
_entry.id   1058cbc50e560eb77c584a1563a3dc5d
#
_cell.length_a   1.000
_cell.length_b   1.000
_cell.length_c   1.000
_cell.angle_alpha   90.00
_cell.angle_beta   90.00
_cell.angle_gamma   90.00
#
_symmetry.space_group_name_H-M   'P 1'
#
loop_
_entity.id
_entity.type
_entity.pdbx_description
1 polymer ?
#
loop_
_entity_poly.entity_id
_entity_poly.type
_entity_poly.pdbx_seq_one_letter_code
_entity_poly.pdbx_strand_id
1 'polypeptide(L)'
;MKVTVVGAGAVGASCAEYIAIKNFASQVVILDIKDGFAEGKAMDLMQTASLNNFDTKIIGTTNDYSKTADSDICVITSGIPRKPGMTREELIGINAGIVKEVSAKLLEKSPDTILI
;
A
#
# COMPACT_ATOMS: atom_id res chain seq x y z
N MET A 1 8.49 12.86 5.09
CA MET A 1 7.51 12.38 4.09
C MET A 1 6.94 11.05 4.55
N LYS A 2 5.64 10.90 4.46
CA LYS A 2 4.92 9.65 4.74
C LYS A 2 4.31 9.11 3.44
N VAL A 3 4.53 7.85 3.16
CA VAL A 3 3.99 7.18 1.98
C VAL A 3 3.09 6.03 2.40
N THR A 4 1.89 5.94 1.83
CA THR A 4 1.00 4.79 2.00
C THR A 4 1.00 3.95 0.72
N VAL A 5 1.12 2.64 0.88
CA VAL A 5 1.00 1.65 -0.20
C VAL A 5 -0.22 0.77 0.08
N VAL A 6 -1.20 0.80 -0.80
CA VAL A 6 -2.42 -0.02 -0.67
C VAL A 6 -2.29 -1.26 -1.53
N GLY A 7 -2.38 -2.39 -0.88
CA GLY A 7 -2.09 -3.72 -1.43
C GLY A 7 -0.74 -4.24 -0.97
N ALA A 8 -0.72 -5.35 -0.22
CA ALA A 8 0.49 -5.99 0.30
C ALA A 8 0.94 -7.19 -0.56
N GLY A 9 0.42 -7.29 -1.78
CA GLY A 9 0.84 -8.29 -2.77
C GLY A 9 2.28 -8.06 -3.24
N ALA A 10 2.70 -8.81 -4.25
CA ALA A 10 4.09 -8.75 -4.76
C ALA A 10 4.50 -7.33 -5.17
N VAL A 11 3.65 -6.62 -5.90
CA VAL A 11 3.94 -5.26 -6.38
C VAL A 11 4.00 -4.28 -5.22
N GLY A 12 2.99 -4.28 -4.33
CA GLY A 12 2.94 -3.35 -3.21
C GLY A 12 4.07 -3.56 -2.20
N ALA A 13 4.39 -4.82 -1.86
CA ALA A 13 5.50 -5.15 -0.98
C ALA A 13 6.84 -4.68 -1.56
N SER A 14 7.10 -4.93 -2.86
CA SER A 14 8.30 -4.46 -3.53
C SER A 14 8.36 -2.92 -3.59
N CYS A 15 7.24 -2.27 -3.85
CA CYS A 15 7.15 -0.81 -3.81
C CYS A 15 7.55 -0.26 -2.44
N ALA A 16 6.98 -0.80 -1.37
CA ALA A 16 7.29 -0.40 0.01
C ALA A 16 8.77 -0.64 0.36
N GLU A 17 9.34 -1.77 -0.06
CA GLU A 17 10.74 -2.12 0.13
C GLU A 17 11.67 -1.10 -0.54
N TYR A 18 11.45 -0.81 -1.82
CA TYR A 18 12.28 0.15 -2.54
C TYR A 18 12.15 1.58 -2.01
N ILE A 19 10.97 2.00 -1.57
CA ILE A 19 10.78 3.30 -0.91
C ILE A 19 11.64 3.36 0.37
N ALA A 20 11.63 2.30 1.17
CA ALA A 20 12.41 2.21 2.40
C ALA A 20 13.91 2.22 2.12
N ILE A 21 14.40 1.40 1.19
CA ILE A 21 15.82 1.31 0.80
C ILE A 21 16.34 2.66 0.28
N LYS A 22 15.52 3.40 -0.47
CA LYS A 22 15.87 4.75 -0.94
C LYS A 22 15.89 5.79 0.19
N ASN A 23 15.32 5.46 1.33
CA ASN A 23 15.40 6.22 2.59
C ASN A 23 14.97 7.70 2.50
N PHE A 24 14.08 8.04 1.57
CA PHE A 24 13.53 9.40 1.45
C PHE A 24 12.24 9.60 2.26
N ALA A 25 11.56 8.53 2.60
CA ALA A 25 10.37 8.56 3.44
C ALA A 25 10.72 8.26 4.89
N SER A 26 10.17 9.03 5.82
CA SER A 26 10.29 8.74 7.26
C SER A 26 9.41 7.55 7.68
N GLN A 27 8.29 7.37 6.98
CA GLN A 27 7.35 6.29 7.26
C GLN A 27 6.72 5.74 5.97
N VAL A 28 6.57 4.42 5.91
CA VAL A 28 5.78 3.72 4.91
C VAL A 28 4.68 2.93 5.62
N VAL A 29 3.44 3.14 5.21
CA VAL A 29 2.28 2.36 5.66
C VAL A 29 1.88 1.39 4.57
N ILE A 30 1.82 0.11 4.87
CA ILE A 30 1.28 -0.91 3.98
C ILE A 30 -0.12 -1.26 4.47
N LEU A 31 -1.14 -1.10 3.62
CA LEU A 31 -2.52 -1.42 3.95
C LEU A 31 -3.03 -2.53 3.04
N ASP A 32 -3.66 -3.55 3.63
CA ASP A 32 -4.33 -4.62 2.89
C ASP A 32 -5.65 -4.98 3.56
N ILE A 33 -6.55 -5.63 2.84
CA ILE A 33 -7.80 -6.14 3.38
C ILE A 33 -7.65 -7.53 4.00
N LYS A 34 -6.59 -8.26 3.63
CA LYS A 34 -6.32 -9.60 4.14
C LYS A 34 -5.70 -9.51 5.53
N ASP A 35 -6.36 -10.12 6.50
CA ASP A 35 -5.99 -10.07 7.91
C ASP A 35 -4.53 -10.50 8.16
N GLY A 36 -3.79 -9.66 8.87
CA GLY A 36 -2.39 -9.89 9.25
C GLY A 36 -1.38 -9.87 8.10
N PHE A 37 -1.82 -9.76 6.85
CA PHE A 37 -0.92 -9.90 5.70
C PHE A 37 0.02 -8.68 5.54
N ALA A 38 -0.51 -7.48 5.64
CA ALA A 38 0.28 -6.25 5.59
C ALA A 38 1.22 -6.12 6.79
N GLU A 39 0.75 -6.50 7.97
CA GLU A 39 1.54 -6.50 9.20
C GLU A 39 2.73 -7.46 9.11
N GLY A 40 2.50 -8.67 8.60
CA GLY A 40 3.57 -9.65 8.36
C GLY A 40 4.61 -9.16 7.36
N LYS A 41 4.16 -8.56 6.25
CA LYS A 41 5.07 -7.95 5.25
C LYS A 41 5.88 -6.80 5.84
N ALA A 42 5.26 -5.92 6.59
CA ALA A 42 5.96 -4.81 7.25
C ALA A 42 7.03 -5.31 8.22
N MET A 43 6.71 -6.34 9.00
CA MET A 43 7.67 -6.97 9.92
C MET A 43 8.86 -7.56 9.19
N ASP A 44 8.62 -8.33 8.12
CA ASP A 44 9.69 -8.91 7.30
C ASP A 44 10.61 -7.83 6.72
N LEU A 45 10.04 -6.77 6.16
CA LEU A 45 10.81 -5.67 5.58
C LEU A 45 11.60 -4.91 6.65
N MET A 46 11.02 -4.64 7.82
CA MET A 46 11.73 -3.97 8.92
C MET A 46 12.96 -4.76 9.42
N GLN A 47 12.94 -6.09 9.35
CA GLN A 47 14.08 -6.92 9.71
C GLN A 47 15.28 -6.74 8.78
N THR A 48 15.06 -6.19 7.58
CA THR A 48 16.15 -5.91 6.63
C THR A 48 16.77 -4.52 6.80
N ALA A 49 16.25 -3.70 7.71
CA ALA A 49 16.66 -2.30 7.86
C ALA A 49 18.16 -2.12 8.11
N SER A 50 18.75 -2.92 9.01
CA SER A 50 20.19 -2.85 9.31
C SER A 50 21.03 -3.33 8.14
N LEU A 51 20.57 -4.35 7.39
CA LEU A 51 21.28 -4.87 6.21
C LEU A 51 21.28 -3.86 5.06
N ASN A 52 20.14 -3.19 4.85
CA ASN A 52 19.90 -2.26 3.75
C ASN A 52 20.15 -0.79 4.13
N ASN A 53 20.55 -0.52 5.37
CA ASN A 53 20.91 0.81 5.89
C ASN A 53 19.83 1.86 5.67
N PHE A 54 18.58 1.56 6.03
CA PHE A 54 17.49 2.55 6.02
C PHE A 54 16.90 2.79 7.41
N ASP A 55 16.42 4.00 7.64
CA ASP A 55 15.74 4.42 8.89
C ASP A 55 14.22 4.52 8.72
N THR A 56 13.72 4.36 7.52
CA THR A 56 12.28 4.40 7.22
C THR A 56 11.53 3.41 8.10
N LYS A 57 10.52 3.91 8.83
CA LYS A 57 9.64 3.05 9.62
C LYS A 57 8.56 2.45 8.73
N ILE A 58 8.51 1.14 8.62
CA ILE A 58 7.46 0.43 7.87
C ILE A 58 6.45 -0.14 8.86
N ILE A 59 5.17 0.16 8.67
CA ILE A 59 4.06 -0.41 9.43
C ILE A 59 3.04 -1.02 8.49
N GLY A 60 2.49 -2.16 8.90
CA GLY A 60 1.38 -2.82 8.20
C GLY A 60 0.08 -2.60 8.94
N THR A 61 -1.03 -2.63 8.22
CA THR A 61 -2.36 -2.51 8.81
C THR A 61 -3.42 -3.22 7.97
N THR A 62 -4.33 -3.91 8.64
CA THR A 62 -5.47 -4.57 8.00
C THR A 62 -6.67 -3.64 8.00
N ASN A 63 -7.07 -3.17 6.82
CA ASN A 63 -8.29 -2.37 6.58
C ASN A 63 -8.49 -1.15 7.50
N ASP A 64 -7.47 -0.71 8.21
CA ASP A 64 -7.53 0.47 9.10
C ASP A 64 -6.92 1.69 8.43
N TYR A 65 -7.76 2.45 7.74
CA TYR A 65 -7.38 3.68 7.04
C TYR A 65 -6.97 4.81 7.99
N SER A 66 -7.20 4.72 9.29
CA SER A 66 -6.70 5.73 10.24
C SER A 66 -5.19 5.82 10.23
N LYS A 67 -4.50 4.73 9.94
CA LYS A 67 -3.04 4.67 9.84
C LYS A 67 -2.50 5.39 8.61
N THR A 68 -3.33 5.60 7.59
CA THR A 68 -2.94 6.30 6.36
C THR A 68 -3.06 7.81 6.46
N ALA A 69 -3.58 8.34 7.58
CA ALA A 69 -3.77 9.77 7.76
C ALA A 69 -2.48 10.56 7.55
N ASP A 70 -2.60 11.75 6.97
CA ASP A 70 -1.49 12.67 6.68
C ASP A 70 -0.40 12.07 5.78
N SER A 71 -0.78 11.20 4.83
CA SER A 71 0.14 10.70 3.82
C SER A 71 0.39 11.75 2.74
N ASP A 72 1.64 11.99 2.41
CA ASP A 72 2.03 12.88 1.31
C ASP A 72 1.77 12.22 -0.04
N ILE A 73 2.01 10.89 -0.13
CA ILE A 73 1.79 10.09 -1.34
C ILE A 73 1.09 8.79 -0.97
N CYS A 74 0.10 8.41 -1.77
CA CYS A 74 -0.55 7.12 -1.67
C CYS A 74 -0.42 6.37 -3.01
N VAL A 75 0.17 5.18 -2.97
CA VAL A 75 0.34 4.30 -4.12
C VAL A 75 -0.68 3.18 -4.04
N ILE A 76 -1.53 3.04 -5.06
CA ILE A 76 -2.60 2.06 -5.10
C ILE A 76 -2.19 0.89 -6.01
N THR A 77 -1.84 -0.24 -5.40
CA THR A 77 -1.50 -1.48 -6.10
C THR A 77 -2.57 -2.55 -5.91
N SER A 78 -3.66 -2.21 -5.23
CA SER A 78 -4.75 -3.13 -4.95
C SER A 78 -5.60 -3.42 -6.19
N GLY A 79 -5.98 -4.67 -6.33
CA GLY A 79 -6.82 -5.16 -7.40
C GLY A 79 -6.92 -6.68 -7.35
N ILE A 80 -7.83 -7.26 -8.12
CA ILE A 80 -7.92 -8.71 -8.26
C ILE A 80 -7.27 -9.17 -9.56
N PRO A 81 -6.63 -10.34 -9.58
CA PRO A 81 -6.13 -10.94 -10.81
C PRO A 81 -7.29 -11.45 -11.67
N ARG A 82 -7.03 -11.56 -12.97
CA ARG A 82 -7.98 -12.18 -13.89
C ARG A 82 -8.23 -13.64 -13.50
N LYS A 83 -9.49 -14.02 -13.36
CA LYS A 83 -9.90 -15.39 -13.12
C LYS A 83 -10.27 -16.08 -14.42
N PRO A 84 -10.15 -17.42 -14.53
CA PRO A 84 -10.63 -18.17 -15.69
C PRO A 84 -12.11 -17.87 -15.97
N GLY A 85 -12.46 -17.65 -17.23
CA GLY A 85 -13.83 -17.31 -17.66
C GLY A 85 -14.22 -15.84 -17.51
N MET A 86 -13.37 -15.01 -16.90
CA MET A 86 -13.62 -13.57 -16.77
C MET A 86 -13.20 -12.82 -18.02
N THR A 87 -14.06 -11.95 -18.53
CA THR A 87 -13.71 -11.05 -19.64
C THR A 87 -12.81 -9.91 -19.13
N ARG A 88 -12.13 -9.24 -20.07
CA ARG A 88 -11.28 -8.10 -19.75
C ARG A 88 -12.10 -6.93 -19.21
N GLU A 89 -13.26 -6.71 -19.78
CA GLU A 89 -14.21 -5.66 -19.37
C GLU A 89 -14.73 -5.90 -17.94
N GLU A 90 -15.05 -7.14 -17.58
CA GLU A 90 -15.45 -7.50 -16.22
C GLU A 90 -14.33 -7.22 -15.22
N LEU A 91 -13.09 -7.58 -15.54
CA LEU A 91 -11.93 -7.30 -14.71
C LEU A 91 -11.71 -5.79 -14.52
N ILE A 92 -11.79 -5.01 -15.59
CA ILE A 92 -11.67 -3.54 -15.55
C ILE A 92 -12.75 -2.96 -14.65
N GLY A 93 -14.01 -3.41 -14.79
CA GLY A 93 -15.13 -2.93 -13.98
C GLY A 93 -14.91 -3.17 -12.48
N ILE A 94 -14.48 -4.38 -12.11
CA ILE A 94 -14.21 -4.73 -10.71
C ILE A 94 -13.04 -3.91 -10.15
N ASN A 95 -11.93 -3.84 -10.87
CA ASN A 95 -10.75 -3.10 -10.40
C ASN A 95 -11.00 -1.59 -10.36
N ALA A 96 -11.77 -1.04 -11.29
CA ALA A 96 -12.19 0.37 -11.25
C ALA A 96 -13.01 0.67 -9.97
N GLY A 97 -13.89 -0.23 -9.56
CA GLY A 97 -14.63 -0.12 -8.31
C GLY A 97 -13.72 -0.11 -7.08
N ILE A 98 -12.74 -1.00 -7.06
CA ILE A 98 -11.73 -1.08 -5.97
C ILE A 98 -10.92 0.22 -5.90
N VAL A 99 -10.38 0.69 -7.01
CA VAL A 99 -9.58 1.92 -7.05
C VAL A 99 -10.42 3.11 -6.62
N LYS A 100 -11.67 3.22 -7.07
CA LYS A 100 -12.58 4.30 -6.67
C LYS A 100 -12.82 4.32 -5.16
N GLU A 101 -13.13 3.17 -4.56
CA GLU A 101 -13.39 3.05 -3.12
C GLU A 101 -12.14 3.37 -2.30
N VAL A 102 -10.99 2.79 -2.67
CA VAL A 102 -9.72 3.02 -2.00
C VAL A 102 -9.32 4.49 -2.06
N SER A 103 -9.40 5.11 -3.24
CA SER A 103 -9.09 6.53 -3.42
C SER A 103 -9.95 7.43 -2.54
N ALA A 104 -11.27 7.17 -2.46
CA ALA A 104 -12.17 7.94 -1.61
C ALA A 104 -11.79 7.85 -0.13
N LYS A 105 -11.48 6.64 0.36
CA LYS A 105 -11.07 6.42 1.75
C LYS A 105 -9.71 7.06 2.08
N LEU A 106 -8.76 7.03 1.16
CA LEU A 106 -7.46 7.68 1.31
C LEU A 106 -7.60 9.20 1.38
N LEU A 107 -8.37 9.80 0.48
CA LEU A 107 -8.60 11.25 0.44
C LEU A 107 -9.35 11.75 1.68
N GLU A 108 -10.21 10.94 2.27
CA GLU A 108 -10.85 11.28 3.56
C GLU A 108 -9.83 11.46 4.68
N LYS A 109 -8.76 10.66 4.70
CA LYS A 109 -7.70 10.69 5.73
C LYS A 109 -6.51 11.58 5.36
N SER A 110 -6.29 11.82 4.08
CA SER A 110 -5.17 12.58 3.52
C SER A 110 -5.64 13.41 2.33
N PRO A 111 -6.37 14.54 2.57
CA PRO A 111 -7.02 15.31 1.49
C PRO A 111 -6.04 15.86 0.44
N ASP A 112 -4.81 16.18 0.86
CA ASP A 112 -3.79 16.81 0.02
C ASP A 112 -2.79 15.78 -0.56
N THR A 113 -3.06 14.48 -0.40
CA THR A 113 -2.15 13.43 -0.88
C THR A 113 -2.09 13.35 -2.41
N ILE A 114 -0.94 12.97 -2.91
CA ILE A 114 -0.79 12.61 -4.33
C ILE A 114 -1.15 11.13 -4.48
N LEU A 115 -2.14 10.82 -5.32
CA LEU A 115 -2.51 9.44 -5.67
C LEU A 115 -1.74 8.98 -6.92
N ILE A 116 -1.15 7.77 -6.85
CA ILE A 116 -0.45 7.08 -7.93
C ILE A 116 -1.07 5.70 -8.14
#